data_7f0d27c389fe2f67f4f0f233af6a9398
#
_entry.id   7f0d27c389fe2f67f4f0f233af6a9398
#
_cell.length_a   1.000
_cell.length_b   1.000
_cell.length_c   1.000
_cell.angle_alpha   90.00
_cell.angle_beta   90.00
_cell.angle_gamma   90.00
#
_symmetry.space_group_name_H-M   'P 1'
#
loop_
_entity.id
_entity.type
_entity.pdbx_description
1 polymer ?
#
loop_
_entity_poly.entity_id
_entity_poly.type
_entity_poly.pdbx_seq_one_letter_code
_entity_poly.pdbx_strand_id
1 'polypeptide(L)'
;GVSDIQDSKNIFHIALVDNEQLVQMYPQLEGKTLSSPSTVSKYRYDDSISTTDKSLVVDWYYHTYNENRKILHYVKYVGEHVLYATMDDPECQQRGLYDDGLYPFVLDPLFPVEGSPCGFGYIHVGKDTQTDIDRISQAVVSNATVNATPRWFVRQDGGINEEEAADTTKPFIHYKGNLNAENLIPVVNPALPGNVIDVLAMKVDELKFVTGNVDVNNGGTPSGVTAASAIAALKEDAGRSSKDSNKAAYRAYSQIVTMVIERIRQFYDMPRQFRILGPDGGEMYVEGYTNAGLRPQHQGFDGGVDMGYRLPAF
;
A
#
# COMPACT_ATOMS: atom_id res chain seq x y z
N GLY A 1 -21.39 5.92 -2.87
CA GLY A 1 -20.34 5.52 -1.95
C GLY A 1 -20.30 6.47 -0.75
N VAL A 2 -19.63 6.06 0.29
CA VAL A 2 -19.40 6.87 1.50
C VAL A 2 -17.94 7.28 1.53
N SER A 3 -17.66 8.52 1.91
CA SER A 3 -16.29 9.04 2.01
C SER A 3 -15.65 8.70 3.37
N ASP A 4 -16.46 8.59 4.42
CA ASP A 4 -16.01 8.15 5.74
C ASP A 4 -16.47 6.71 6.00
N ILE A 5 -15.56 5.87 6.48
CA ILE A 5 -15.86 4.49 6.85
C ILE A 5 -16.89 4.42 7.97
N GLN A 6 -16.95 5.43 8.84
CA GLN A 6 -17.89 5.52 9.95
C GLN A 6 -19.35 5.70 9.49
N ASP A 7 -19.58 6.14 8.24
CA ASP A 7 -20.91 6.31 7.65
C ASP A 7 -21.40 5.03 6.93
N SER A 8 -20.58 4.00 6.86
CA SER A 8 -20.93 2.73 6.25
C SER A 8 -22.01 2.02 7.09
N LYS A 9 -22.99 1.38 6.41
CA LYS A 9 -23.99 0.56 7.12
C LYS A 9 -23.42 -0.73 7.65
N ASN A 10 -22.52 -1.34 6.89
CA ASN A 10 -21.90 -2.62 7.18
C ASN A 10 -20.43 -2.58 6.80
N ILE A 11 -19.58 -3.19 7.62
CA ILE A 11 -18.18 -3.41 7.32
C ILE A 11 -17.89 -4.89 7.53
N PHE A 12 -17.22 -5.48 6.55
CA PHE A 12 -16.75 -6.87 6.61
C PHE A 12 -15.22 -6.85 6.58
N HIS A 13 -14.60 -7.33 7.64
CA HIS A 13 -13.19 -7.63 7.67
C HIS A 13 -13.01 -9.13 7.44
N ILE A 14 -12.25 -9.51 6.42
CA ILE A 14 -12.12 -10.90 5.99
C ILE A 14 -10.66 -11.31 6.15
N ALA A 15 -10.43 -12.40 6.90
CA ALA A 15 -9.12 -12.99 7.12
C ALA A 15 -9.09 -14.45 6.66
N LEU A 16 -7.96 -14.87 6.08
CA LEU A 16 -7.67 -16.27 5.79
C LEU A 16 -6.93 -16.87 6.99
N VAL A 17 -7.52 -17.87 7.62
CA VAL A 17 -6.95 -18.54 8.80
C VAL A 17 -6.87 -20.04 8.55
N ASP A 18 -5.81 -20.68 9.05
CA ASP A 18 -5.61 -22.11 8.93
C ASP A 18 -6.68 -22.88 9.73
N ASN A 19 -7.20 -23.96 9.14
CA ASN A 19 -8.29 -24.73 9.73
C ASN A 19 -7.91 -25.36 11.09
N GLU A 20 -6.66 -25.83 11.21
CA GLU A 20 -6.15 -26.37 12.48
C GLU A 20 -6.17 -25.30 13.59
N GLN A 21 -5.71 -24.09 13.27
CA GLN A 21 -5.71 -22.98 14.21
C GLN A 21 -7.15 -22.57 14.59
N LEU A 22 -8.08 -22.60 13.64
CA LEU A 22 -9.49 -22.30 13.92
C LEU A 22 -10.13 -23.33 14.86
N VAL A 23 -9.89 -24.62 14.63
CA VAL A 23 -10.40 -25.68 15.50
C VAL A 23 -9.78 -25.61 16.89
N GLN A 24 -8.49 -25.27 16.98
CA GLN A 24 -7.82 -25.08 18.27
C GLN A 24 -8.41 -23.91 19.06
N MET A 25 -8.71 -22.78 18.41
CA MET A 25 -9.34 -21.61 19.04
C MET A 25 -10.82 -21.81 19.31
N TYR A 26 -11.51 -22.55 18.45
CA TYR A 26 -12.95 -22.80 18.51
C TYR A 26 -13.25 -24.30 18.36
N PRO A 27 -13.15 -25.10 19.44
CA PRO A 27 -13.36 -26.55 19.39
C PRO A 27 -14.73 -26.96 18.84
N GLN A 28 -15.71 -26.09 18.91
CA GLN A 28 -17.05 -26.28 18.35
C GLN A 28 -17.09 -26.44 16.83
N LEU A 29 -16.00 -26.14 16.14
CA LEU A 29 -15.84 -26.26 14.69
C LEU A 29 -15.30 -27.64 14.27
N GLU A 30 -14.87 -28.47 15.20
CA GLU A 30 -14.32 -29.79 14.90
C GLU A 30 -15.32 -30.65 14.10
N GLY A 31 -14.84 -31.22 12.99
CA GLY A 31 -15.65 -32.05 12.12
C GLY A 31 -16.68 -31.31 11.25
N LYS A 32 -16.69 -29.99 11.25
CA LYS A 32 -17.60 -29.19 10.44
C LYS A 32 -16.94 -28.73 9.12
N THR A 33 -17.74 -28.59 8.08
CA THR A 33 -17.30 -27.96 6.83
C THR A 33 -17.24 -26.45 7.04
N LEU A 34 -16.04 -25.87 6.92
CA LEU A 34 -15.82 -24.45 7.24
C LEU A 34 -16.07 -23.55 6.01
N SER A 35 -15.17 -23.60 5.03
CA SER A 35 -15.31 -22.79 3.81
C SER A 35 -15.03 -23.62 2.57
N SER A 36 -15.73 -23.32 1.48
CA SER A 36 -15.43 -23.98 0.21
C SER A 36 -14.12 -23.44 -0.41
N PRO A 37 -13.28 -24.28 -1.02
CA PRO A 37 -12.05 -23.84 -1.69
C PRO A 37 -12.28 -22.76 -2.75
N SER A 38 -13.40 -22.82 -3.46
CA SER A 38 -13.78 -21.82 -4.45
C SER A 38 -14.10 -20.46 -3.85
N THR A 39 -14.64 -20.42 -2.63
CA THR A 39 -14.90 -19.18 -1.90
C THR A 39 -13.60 -18.59 -1.38
N VAL A 40 -12.73 -19.42 -0.81
CA VAL A 40 -11.43 -19.01 -0.28
C VAL A 40 -10.56 -18.38 -1.38
N SER A 41 -10.53 -18.99 -2.57
CA SER A 41 -9.72 -18.49 -3.69
C SER A 41 -10.14 -17.11 -4.21
N LYS A 42 -11.41 -16.72 -4.06
CA LYS A 42 -11.90 -15.38 -4.46
C LYS A 42 -11.34 -14.24 -3.61
N TYR A 43 -10.99 -14.54 -2.35
CA TYR A 43 -10.49 -13.55 -1.40
C TYR A 43 -8.98 -13.62 -1.21
N ARG A 44 -8.29 -14.36 -2.08
CA ARG A 44 -6.84 -14.35 -2.15
C ARG A 44 -6.37 -13.02 -2.77
N TYR A 45 -5.58 -12.27 -2.02
CA TYR A 45 -5.04 -10.98 -2.48
C TYR A 45 -3.66 -11.08 -3.14
N ASP A 46 -2.99 -12.23 -3.03
CA ASP A 46 -1.69 -12.51 -3.63
C ASP A 46 -1.65 -13.97 -4.10
N ASP A 47 -1.18 -14.19 -5.32
CA ASP A 47 -1.05 -15.51 -5.93
C ASP A 47 -0.04 -16.44 -5.22
N SER A 48 0.87 -15.87 -4.44
CA SER A 48 1.82 -16.61 -3.61
C SER A 48 1.18 -17.25 -2.37
N ILE A 49 -0.02 -16.78 -1.96
CA ILE A 49 -0.69 -17.27 -0.76
C ILE A 49 -1.37 -18.61 -1.03
N SER A 50 -0.93 -19.64 -0.30
CA SER A 50 -1.63 -20.93 -0.31
C SER A 50 -3.02 -20.79 0.30
N THR A 51 -4.03 -21.33 -0.39
CA THR A 51 -5.42 -21.38 0.09
C THR A 51 -5.80 -22.77 0.58
N THR A 52 -4.87 -23.72 0.55
CA THR A 52 -5.07 -25.09 1.02
C THR A 52 -5.23 -25.07 2.54
N ASP A 53 -6.20 -25.82 3.03
CA ASP A 53 -6.52 -25.96 4.46
C ASP A 53 -6.78 -24.65 5.22
N LYS A 54 -7.22 -23.62 4.48
CA LYS A 54 -7.61 -22.32 5.04
C LYS A 54 -9.10 -22.08 4.90
N SER A 55 -9.63 -21.33 5.85
CA SER A 55 -11.01 -20.87 5.83
C SER A 55 -11.09 -19.36 5.99
N LEU A 56 -12.17 -18.80 5.44
CA LEU A 56 -12.50 -17.38 5.59
C LEU A 56 -13.16 -17.15 6.94
N VAL A 57 -12.50 -16.38 7.77
CA VAL A 57 -13.08 -15.79 8.97
C VAL A 57 -13.61 -14.42 8.60
N VAL A 58 -14.87 -14.18 8.88
CA VAL A 58 -15.50 -12.91 8.58
C VAL A 58 -15.90 -12.24 9.89
N ASP A 59 -15.38 -11.04 10.08
CA ASP A 59 -15.76 -10.14 11.16
C ASP A 59 -16.72 -9.10 10.54
N TRP A 60 -18.00 -9.20 10.88
CA TRP A 60 -19.04 -8.31 10.38
C TRP A 60 -19.42 -7.31 11.45
N TYR A 61 -19.27 -6.04 11.09
CA TYR A 61 -19.66 -4.89 11.91
C TYR A 61 -20.85 -4.20 11.28
N TYR A 62 -21.88 -3.89 12.07
CA TYR A 62 -23.06 -3.17 11.59
C TYR A 62 -23.66 -2.30 12.69
N HIS A 63 -24.42 -1.29 12.27
CA HIS A 63 -25.10 -0.39 13.20
C HIS A 63 -26.58 -0.68 13.30
N THR A 64 -27.09 -0.60 14.53
CA THR A 64 -28.53 -0.42 14.81
C THR A 64 -28.72 0.93 15.48
N TYR A 65 -29.94 1.41 15.46
CA TYR A 65 -30.32 2.68 16.08
C TYR A 65 -31.38 2.44 17.12
N ASN A 66 -31.14 2.94 18.33
CA ASN A 66 -32.13 2.95 19.40
C ASN A 66 -32.23 4.39 19.94
N GLU A 67 -33.44 4.97 19.90
CA GLU A 67 -33.72 6.32 20.39
C GLU A 67 -32.67 7.38 19.97
N ASN A 68 -32.29 7.41 18.72
CA ASN A 68 -31.26 8.30 18.16
C ASN A 68 -29.78 7.96 18.56
N ARG A 69 -29.56 6.92 19.32
CA ARG A 69 -28.22 6.40 19.63
C ARG A 69 -27.78 5.37 18.61
N LYS A 70 -26.61 5.56 18.03
CA LYS A 70 -25.94 4.61 17.13
C LYS A 70 -25.30 3.51 17.98
N ILE A 71 -25.69 2.26 17.77
CA ILE A 71 -25.17 1.10 18.49
C ILE A 71 -24.41 0.22 17.51
N LEU A 72 -23.15 -0.08 17.84
CA LEU A 72 -22.30 -0.94 17.03
C LEU A 72 -22.46 -2.40 17.46
N HIS A 73 -22.85 -3.24 16.52
CA HIS A 73 -22.87 -4.69 16.70
C HIS A 73 -21.76 -5.36 15.92
N TYR A 74 -21.37 -6.53 16.40
CA TYR A 74 -20.31 -7.33 15.84
C TYR A 74 -20.70 -8.80 15.80
N VAL A 75 -20.43 -9.45 14.67
CA VAL A 75 -20.61 -10.89 14.48
C VAL A 75 -19.34 -11.47 13.86
N LYS A 76 -18.83 -12.52 14.46
CA LYS A 76 -17.74 -13.32 13.90
C LYS A 76 -18.28 -14.66 13.41
N TYR A 77 -18.02 -15.03 12.16
CA TYR A 77 -18.47 -16.29 11.60
C TYR A 77 -17.49 -16.90 10.61
N VAL A 78 -17.61 -18.21 10.39
CA VAL A 78 -16.84 -18.98 9.41
C VAL A 78 -17.82 -19.86 8.64
N GLY A 79 -17.92 -19.63 7.32
CA GLY A 79 -18.94 -20.30 6.51
C GLY A 79 -20.34 -20.01 7.04
N GLU A 80 -21.06 -21.05 7.48
CA GLU A 80 -22.41 -20.93 8.06
C GLU A 80 -22.40 -20.93 9.60
N HIS A 81 -21.21 -20.98 10.23
CA HIS A 81 -21.07 -21.12 11.69
C HIS A 81 -20.76 -19.78 12.34
N VAL A 82 -21.67 -19.28 13.15
CA VAL A 82 -21.46 -18.11 14.00
C VAL A 82 -20.59 -18.52 15.18
N LEU A 83 -19.49 -17.79 15.39
CA LEU A 83 -18.56 -18.01 16.50
C LEU A 83 -18.87 -17.11 17.70
N TYR A 84 -19.25 -15.87 17.41
CA TYR A 84 -19.63 -14.88 18.40
C TYR A 84 -20.56 -13.84 17.77
N ALA A 85 -21.58 -13.42 18.53
CA ALA A 85 -22.43 -12.29 18.13
C ALA A 85 -22.76 -11.44 19.36
N THR A 86 -22.62 -10.13 19.25
CA THR A 86 -22.97 -9.19 20.33
C THR A 86 -24.46 -9.19 20.67
N MET A 87 -25.31 -9.63 19.74
CA MET A 87 -26.75 -9.75 19.98
C MET A 87 -27.11 -10.92 20.90
N ASP A 88 -26.24 -11.93 20.98
CA ASP A 88 -26.42 -13.11 21.85
C ASP A 88 -25.85 -12.87 23.26
N ASP A 89 -25.08 -11.80 23.43
CA ASP A 89 -24.50 -11.43 24.72
C ASP A 89 -25.40 -10.40 25.42
N PRO A 90 -25.97 -10.74 26.59
CA PRO A 90 -26.88 -9.86 27.33
C PRO A 90 -26.30 -8.49 27.68
N GLU A 91 -24.98 -8.40 27.90
CA GLU A 91 -24.32 -7.13 28.21
C GLU A 91 -24.18 -6.25 26.97
N CYS A 92 -23.94 -6.85 25.81
CA CYS A 92 -23.71 -6.16 24.56
C CYS A 92 -24.98 -5.89 23.74
N GLN A 93 -26.07 -6.61 24.03
CA GLN A 93 -27.30 -6.53 23.23
C GLN A 93 -27.88 -5.10 23.15
N GLN A 94 -27.88 -4.38 24.26
CA GLN A 94 -28.39 -3.00 24.34
C GLN A 94 -27.29 -1.94 24.24
N ARG A 95 -26.11 -2.26 24.71
CA ARG A 95 -24.96 -1.39 24.77
C ARG A 95 -24.19 -1.32 23.44
N GLY A 96 -24.11 -2.44 22.73
CA GLY A 96 -23.26 -2.66 21.59
C GLY A 96 -21.86 -3.16 21.98
N LEU A 97 -21.02 -3.38 20.97
CA LEU A 97 -19.62 -3.79 21.16
C LEU A 97 -18.80 -2.71 21.87
N TYR A 98 -19.03 -1.45 21.48
CA TYR A 98 -18.32 -0.28 22.02
C TYR A 98 -19.29 0.83 22.38
N ASP A 99 -19.01 1.51 23.49
CA ASP A 99 -19.86 2.57 24.03
C ASP A 99 -19.98 3.80 23.13
N ASP A 100 -18.92 4.09 22.36
CA ASP A 100 -18.90 5.21 21.40
C ASP A 100 -19.67 4.91 20.10
N GLY A 101 -20.04 3.66 19.86
CA GLY A 101 -20.74 3.22 18.67
C GLY A 101 -19.93 3.41 17.36
N LEU A 102 -18.61 3.59 17.44
CA LEU A 102 -17.76 3.77 16.28
C LEU A 102 -17.16 2.45 15.81
N TYR A 103 -17.01 2.31 14.49
CA TYR A 103 -16.24 1.21 13.93
C TYR A 103 -14.77 1.30 14.32
N PRO A 104 -14.10 0.18 14.69
CA PRO A 104 -12.70 0.17 15.10
C PRO A 104 -11.75 0.27 13.89
N PHE A 105 -12.06 1.11 12.93
CA PHE A 105 -11.31 1.30 11.70
C PHE A 105 -11.09 2.79 11.43
N VAL A 106 -9.85 3.13 11.08
CA VAL A 106 -9.46 4.45 10.60
C VAL A 106 -8.77 4.26 9.26
N LEU A 107 -9.20 4.98 8.24
CA LEU A 107 -8.59 4.97 6.93
C LEU A 107 -7.84 6.28 6.72
N ASP A 108 -6.57 6.16 6.32
CA ASP A 108 -5.71 7.29 5.97
C ASP A 108 -5.24 7.13 4.51
N PRO A 109 -6.08 7.50 3.54
CA PRO A 109 -5.69 7.44 2.14
C PRO A 109 -4.70 8.55 1.80
N LEU A 110 -3.60 8.19 1.13
CA LEU A 110 -2.60 9.16 0.68
C LEU A 110 -3.22 10.19 -0.29
N PHE A 111 -3.96 9.71 -1.28
CA PHE A 111 -4.74 10.52 -2.19
C PHE A 111 -6.22 10.12 -2.09
N PRO A 112 -7.06 10.94 -1.47
CA PRO A 112 -8.47 10.61 -1.29
C PRO A 112 -9.25 10.67 -2.62
N VAL A 113 -10.25 9.80 -2.73
CA VAL A 113 -11.18 9.77 -3.87
C VAL A 113 -12.58 10.08 -3.35
N GLU A 114 -13.26 11.04 -3.97
CA GLU A 114 -14.61 11.41 -3.59
C GLU A 114 -15.57 10.21 -3.70
N GLY A 115 -16.37 10.01 -2.67
CA GLY A 115 -17.35 8.92 -2.61
C GLY A 115 -16.77 7.53 -2.31
N SER A 116 -15.47 7.42 -2.00
CA SER A 116 -14.81 6.20 -1.56
C SER A 116 -13.96 6.44 -0.32
N PRO A 117 -14.04 5.59 0.70
CA PRO A 117 -13.13 5.68 1.86
C PRO A 117 -11.71 5.24 1.53
N CYS A 118 -11.52 4.51 0.44
CA CYS A 118 -10.22 4.06 -0.04
C CYS A 118 -9.73 5.01 -1.13
N GLY A 119 -8.51 5.49 -0.98
CA GLY A 119 -7.83 6.31 -1.97
C GLY A 119 -6.85 5.49 -2.83
N PHE A 120 -5.87 6.18 -3.40
CA PHE A 120 -4.79 5.56 -4.16
C PHE A 120 -3.41 6.07 -3.67
N GLY A 121 -2.35 5.37 -4.07
CA GLY A 121 -0.98 5.70 -3.69
C GLY A 121 -0.14 6.20 -4.87
N TYR A 122 1.12 6.54 -4.61
CA TYR A 122 2.08 7.01 -5.62
C TYR A 122 2.30 6.03 -6.77
N ILE A 123 2.30 4.72 -6.48
CA ILE A 123 2.47 3.70 -7.54
C ILE A 123 1.36 3.80 -8.57
N HIS A 124 0.13 4.05 -8.15
CA HIS A 124 -1.00 4.20 -9.07
C HIS A 124 -0.82 5.41 -9.98
N VAL A 125 -0.32 6.53 -9.44
CA VAL A 125 -0.08 7.78 -10.19
C VAL A 125 1.05 7.62 -11.19
N GLY A 126 2.15 6.95 -10.80
CA GLY A 126 3.32 6.76 -11.64
C GLY A 126 3.29 5.56 -12.58
N LYS A 127 2.28 4.69 -12.49
CA LYS A 127 2.24 3.39 -13.18
C LYS A 127 2.36 3.50 -14.71
N ASP A 128 1.62 4.40 -15.31
CA ASP A 128 1.59 4.53 -16.76
C ASP A 128 2.91 5.10 -17.29
N THR A 129 3.46 6.12 -16.62
CA THR A 129 4.77 6.68 -16.95
C THR A 129 5.88 5.63 -16.77
N GLN A 130 5.84 4.82 -15.72
CA GLN A 130 6.80 3.72 -15.52
C GLN A 130 6.69 2.67 -16.64
N THR A 131 5.47 2.33 -17.05
CA THR A 131 5.25 1.38 -18.15
C THR A 131 5.84 1.91 -19.48
N ASP A 132 5.75 3.21 -19.74
CA ASP A 132 6.36 3.82 -20.91
C ASP A 132 7.89 3.77 -20.84
N ILE A 133 8.47 4.08 -19.67
CA ILE A 133 9.92 3.98 -19.43
C ILE A 133 10.41 2.55 -19.71
N ASP A 134 9.71 1.54 -19.18
CA ASP A 134 10.08 0.13 -19.36
C ASP A 134 10.02 -0.29 -20.82
N ARG A 135 8.98 0.09 -21.57
CA ARG A 135 8.84 -0.18 -22.99
C ARG A 135 9.94 0.46 -23.83
N ILE A 136 10.24 1.74 -23.57
CA ILE A 136 11.30 2.47 -24.30
C ILE A 136 12.66 1.86 -23.96
N SER A 137 12.94 1.60 -22.70
CA SER A 137 14.19 0.97 -22.25
C SER A 137 14.39 -0.39 -22.89
N GLN A 138 13.34 -1.24 -22.94
CA GLN A 138 13.38 -2.52 -23.61
C GLN A 138 13.64 -2.39 -25.11
N ALA A 139 13.04 -1.40 -25.79
CA ALA A 139 13.26 -1.14 -27.21
C ALA A 139 14.71 -0.71 -27.47
N VAL A 140 15.29 0.12 -26.62
CA VAL A 140 16.70 0.55 -26.71
C VAL A 140 17.62 -0.66 -26.56
N VAL A 141 17.44 -1.48 -25.51
CA VAL A 141 18.26 -2.67 -25.29
C VAL A 141 18.10 -3.68 -26.41
N SER A 142 16.87 -3.93 -26.87
CA SER A 142 16.60 -4.85 -27.99
C SER A 142 17.29 -4.40 -29.28
N ASN A 143 17.20 -3.10 -29.62
CA ASN A 143 17.88 -2.55 -30.80
C ASN A 143 19.40 -2.67 -30.69
N ALA A 144 19.96 -2.37 -29.51
CA ALA A 144 21.39 -2.50 -29.26
C ALA A 144 21.85 -3.96 -29.43
N THR A 145 21.09 -4.92 -28.88
CA THR A 145 21.37 -6.36 -29.02
C THR A 145 21.32 -6.83 -30.47
N VAL A 146 20.29 -6.43 -31.21
CA VAL A 146 20.14 -6.81 -32.62
C VAL A 146 21.25 -6.21 -33.47
N ASN A 147 21.67 -4.98 -33.19
CA ASN A 147 22.77 -4.34 -33.90
C ASN A 147 24.16 -4.89 -33.52
N ALA A 148 24.30 -5.38 -32.27
CA ALA A 148 25.54 -6.03 -31.83
C ALA A 148 25.75 -7.44 -32.41
N THR A 149 24.67 -8.09 -32.86
CA THR A 149 24.70 -9.41 -33.49
C THR A 149 24.36 -9.27 -34.97
N PRO A 150 25.36 -9.05 -35.86
CA PRO A 150 25.11 -8.89 -37.29
C PRO A 150 24.52 -10.19 -37.86
N ARG A 151 23.42 -10.06 -38.61
CA ARG A 151 22.78 -11.15 -39.34
C ARG A 151 22.96 -10.93 -40.81
N TRP A 152 22.95 -12.03 -41.57
CA TRP A 152 23.16 -12.04 -42.98
C TRP A 152 22.09 -12.86 -43.68
N PHE A 153 21.60 -12.38 -44.80
CA PHE A 153 20.88 -13.20 -45.75
C PHE A 153 21.92 -13.98 -46.55
N VAL A 154 21.88 -15.29 -46.42
CA VAL A 154 22.76 -16.19 -47.14
C VAL A 154 21.92 -16.95 -48.17
N ARG A 155 22.35 -16.97 -49.39
CA ARG A 155 21.70 -17.73 -50.44
C ARG A 155 21.91 -19.23 -50.18
N GLN A 156 20.85 -20.02 -50.18
CA GLN A 156 20.87 -21.45 -49.80
C GLN A 156 21.81 -22.30 -50.67
N ASP A 157 22.05 -21.88 -51.92
CA ASP A 157 22.98 -22.50 -52.87
C ASP A 157 24.33 -21.80 -52.96
N GLY A 158 24.60 -20.84 -52.07
CA GLY A 158 25.76 -19.95 -52.12
C GLY A 158 27.10 -20.52 -51.69
N GLY A 159 27.13 -21.80 -51.25
CA GLY A 159 28.35 -22.53 -50.92
C GLY A 159 29.14 -22.00 -49.72
N ILE A 160 28.56 -21.20 -48.86
CA ILE A 160 29.17 -20.64 -47.65
C ILE A 160 29.10 -21.68 -46.53
N ASN A 161 30.17 -21.85 -45.78
CA ASN A 161 30.17 -22.70 -44.59
C ASN A 161 29.63 -21.90 -43.42
N GLU A 162 28.37 -22.09 -43.03
CA GLU A 162 27.64 -21.36 -42.00
C GLU A 162 28.23 -21.63 -40.61
N GLU A 163 28.77 -22.82 -40.33
CA GLU A 163 29.38 -23.16 -39.05
C GLU A 163 30.68 -22.38 -38.83
N GLU A 164 31.51 -22.23 -39.87
CA GLU A 164 32.73 -21.43 -39.80
C GLU A 164 32.42 -19.95 -39.76
N ALA A 165 31.39 -19.49 -40.42
CA ALA A 165 30.97 -18.09 -40.43
C ALA A 165 30.35 -17.66 -39.08
N ALA A 166 29.74 -18.59 -38.36
CA ALA A 166 29.20 -18.34 -37.00
C ALA A 166 30.28 -18.35 -35.90
N ASP A 167 31.41 -19.02 -36.15
CA ASP A 167 32.50 -19.17 -35.17
C ASP A 167 33.49 -18.00 -35.29
N THR A 168 33.35 -17.00 -34.43
CA THR A 168 34.20 -15.81 -34.39
C THR A 168 35.65 -16.09 -34.02
N THR A 169 35.99 -17.31 -33.59
CA THR A 169 37.37 -17.70 -33.23
C THR A 169 38.18 -18.17 -34.46
N LYS A 170 37.51 -18.49 -35.55
CA LYS A 170 38.16 -18.96 -36.78
C LYS A 170 38.48 -17.77 -37.70
N PRO A 171 39.78 -17.59 -38.08
CA PRO A 171 40.19 -16.45 -38.90
C PRO A 171 39.85 -16.66 -40.40
N PHE A 172 39.47 -17.88 -40.84
CA PHE A 172 39.17 -18.19 -42.22
C PHE A 172 37.81 -18.87 -42.32
N ILE A 173 37.02 -18.40 -43.30
CA ILE A 173 35.72 -18.97 -43.68
C ILE A 173 35.87 -19.55 -45.07
N HIS A 174 35.60 -20.85 -45.21
CA HIS A 174 35.70 -21.55 -46.49
C HIS A 174 34.37 -21.44 -47.26
N TYR A 175 34.46 -21.22 -48.56
CA TYR A 175 33.32 -21.19 -49.46
C TYR A 175 33.56 -21.92 -50.75
N LYS A 176 32.54 -22.42 -51.40
CA LYS A 176 32.60 -23.09 -52.71
C LYS A 176 31.97 -22.21 -53.79
N GLY A 177 32.69 -21.91 -54.88
CA GLY A 177 32.21 -21.11 -56.00
C GLY A 177 32.65 -19.66 -55.96
N ASN A 178 32.01 -18.77 -56.69
CA ASN A 178 32.31 -17.35 -56.75
C ASN A 178 31.58 -16.58 -55.63
N LEU A 179 32.33 -15.88 -54.78
CA LEU A 179 31.77 -15.04 -53.77
C LEU A 179 31.31 -13.71 -54.40
N ASN A 180 30.01 -13.57 -54.64
CA ASN A 180 29.39 -12.34 -55.13
C ASN A 180 28.58 -11.67 -54.01
N ALA A 181 28.45 -10.35 -54.11
CA ALA A 181 27.63 -9.57 -53.18
C ALA A 181 26.15 -10.01 -53.13
N GLU A 182 25.69 -10.70 -54.16
CA GLU A 182 24.32 -11.26 -54.19
C GLU A 182 24.12 -12.50 -53.35
N ASN A 183 25.21 -13.18 -52.95
CA ASN A 183 25.15 -14.41 -52.16
C ASN A 183 25.12 -14.17 -50.66
N LEU A 184 25.56 -12.97 -50.25
CA LEU A 184 25.66 -12.58 -48.85
C LEU A 184 25.27 -11.10 -48.71
N ILE A 185 24.10 -10.87 -48.17
CA ILE A 185 23.57 -9.51 -47.96
C ILE A 185 23.41 -9.28 -46.45
N PRO A 186 24.08 -8.24 -45.88
CA PRO A 186 23.89 -7.94 -44.48
C PRO A 186 22.45 -7.48 -44.21
N VAL A 187 21.85 -7.97 -43.14
CA VAL A 187 20.60 -7.44 -42.62
C VAL A 187 20.89 -6.13 -41.98
N VAL A 188 20.57 -5.02 -42.64
CA VAL A 188 20.75 -3.68 -42.06
C VAL A 188 19.59 -3.39 -41.16
N ASN A 189 19.87 -3.36 -39.83
CA ASN A 189 18.92 -2.87 -38.86
C ASN A 189 19.09 -1.37 -38.69
N PRO A 190 18.04 -0.55 -38.82
CA PRO A 190 18.18 0.89 -38.59
C PRO A 190 18.56 1.16 -37.15
N ALA A 191 19.52 2.06 -36.95
CA ALA A 191 19.87 2.57 -35.64
C ALA A 191 18.65 3.29 -35.03
N LEU A 192 18.49 3.19 -33.72
CA LEU A 192 17.45 3.94 -33.02
C LEU A 192 17.65 5.45 -33.28
N PRO A 193 16.57 6.18 -33.62
CA PRO A 193 16.62 7.62 -33.70
C PRO A 193 17.07 8.21 -32.37
N GLY A 194 17.96 9.22 -32.39
CA GLY A 194 18.52 9.83 -31.17
C GLY A 194 17.45 10.41 -30.23
N ASN A 195 16.32 10.86 -30.78
CA ASN A 195 15.19 11.38 -30.01
C ASN A 195 14.54 10.33 -29.04
N VAL A 196 14.75 9.04 -29.25
CA VAL A 196 14.20 8.02 -28.34
C VAL A 196 14.86 8.10 -26.97
N ILE A 197 16.15 8.39 -26.91
CA ILE A 197 16.88 8.58 -25.65
C ILE A 197 16.41 9.86 -24.95
N ASP A 198 16.15 10.92 -25.72
CA ASP A 198 15.63 12.17 -25.18
C ASP A 198 14.22 11.98 -24.59
N VAL A 199 13.36 11.20 -25.26
CA VAL A 199 12.03 10.85 -24.76
C VAL A 199 12.15 10.03 -23.48
N LEU A 200 13.09 9.07 -23.38
CA LEU A 200 13.32 8.32 -22.17
C LEU A 200 13.70 9.23 -20.99
N ALA A 201 14.63 10.15 -21.21
CA ALA A 201 15.04 11.12 -20.19
C ALA A 201 13.86 12.00 -19.76
N MET A 202 13.07 12.48 -20.71
CA MET A 202 11.85 13.28 -20.41
C MET A 202 10.82 12.48 -19.60
N LYS A 203 10.64 11.20 -19.89
CA LYS A 203 9.72 10.32 -19.12
C LYS A 203 10.21 10.06 -17.70
N VAL A 204 11.51 9.93 -17.49
CA VAL A 204 12.11 9.82 -16.15
C VAL A 204 11.88 11.09 -15.34
N ASP A 205 12.06 12.27 -15.97
CA ASP A 205 11.81 13.55 -15.30
C ASP A 205 10.31 13.78 -15.03
N GLU A 206 9.43 13.35 -15.95
CA GLU A 206 7.98 13.35 -15.72
C GLU A 206 7.61 12.48 -14.51
N LEU A 207 8.20 11.28 -14.38
CA LEU A 207 7.96 10.40 -13.23
C LEU A 207 8.40 11.05 -11.91
N LYS A 208 9.57 11.69 -11.88
CA LYS A 208 10.05 12.45 -10.70
C LYS A 208 9.08 13.56 -10.33
N PHE A 209 8.59 14.31 -11.32
CA PHE A 209 7.67 15.42 -11.10
C PHE A 209 6.32 14.94 -10.57
N VAL A 210 5.74 13.92 -11.19
CA VAL A 210 4.43 13.37 -10.81
C VAL A 210 4.45 12.73 -9.42
N THR A 211 5.55 12.09 -9.03
CA THR A 211 5.73 11.51 -7.69
C THR A 211 6.15 12.54 -6.63
N GLY A 212 6.42 13.79 -7.02
CA GLY A 212 6.90 14.83 -6.13
C GLY A 212 8.34 14.61 -5.62
N ASN A 213 9.05 13.63 -6.17
CA ASN A 213 10.43 13.32 -5.80
C ASN A 213 11.41 14.13 -6.67
N VAL A 214 11.40 15.44 -6.49
CA VAL A 214 12.31 16.33 -7.20
C VAL A 214 13.72 16.31 -6.58
N ASP A 215 14.74 16.57 -7.40
CA ASP A 215 16.16 16.46 -7.00
C ASP A 215 16.52 17.32 -5.78
N VAL A 216 15.81 18.43 -5.55
CA VAL A 216 15.98 19.29 -4.38
C VAL A 216 15.69 18.55 -3.06
N ASN A 217 14.70 17.63 -3.05
CA ASN A 217 14.40 16.79 -1.88
C ASN A 217 15.53 15.81 -1.55
N ASN A 218 16.27 15.38 -2.57
CA ASN A 218 17.39 14.45 -2.46
C ASN A 218 18.75 15.15 -2.24
N GLY A 219 18.75 16.47 -1.97
CA GLY A 219 19.97 17.24 -1.73
C GLY A 219 20.60 17.84 -2.99
N GLY A 220 19.98 17.67 -4.16
CA GLY A 220 20.37 18.36 -5.39
C GLY A 220 20.06 19.85 -5.28
N THR A 221 21.01 20.71 -5.66
CA THR A 221 20.78 22.15 -5.78
C THR A 221 20.80 22.55 -7.25
N PRO A 222 19.84 23.38 -7.70
CA PRO A 222 19.89 23.91 -9.06
C PRO A 222 21.19 24.66 -9.29
N SER A 223 21.75 24.57 -10.50
CA SER A 223 22.96 25.28 -10.88
C SER A 223 22.80 26.79 -10.64
N GLY A 224 23.76 27.40 -9.93
CA GLY A 224 23.79 28.83 -9.63
C GLY A 224 23.10 29.26 -8.32
N VAL A 225 22.49 28.37 -7.58
CA VAL A 225 21.88 28.69 -6.27
C VAL A 225 22.85 28.33 -5.13
N THR A 226 23.53 29.34 -4.59
CA THR A 226 24.53 29.19 -3.53
C THR A 226 24.09 29.77 -2.17
N ALA A 227 23.07 30.62 -2.15
CA ALA A 227 22.58 31.26 -0.92
C ALA A 227 21.81 30.27 -0.05
N ALA A 228 22.20 30.11 1.21
CA ALA A 228 21.56 29.21 2.15
C ALA A 228 20.04 29.49 2.32
N SER A 229 19.63 30.74 2.28
CA SER A 229 18.23 31.15 2.36
C SER A 229 17.41 30.71 1.12
N ALA A 230 18.03 30.76 -0.07
CA ALA A 230 17.37 30.30 -1.30
C ALA A 230 17.23 28.77 -1.32
N ILE A 231 18.24 28.05 -0.85
CA ILE A 231 18.18 26.57 -0.70
C ILE A 231 17.12 26.18 0.33
N ALA A 232 17.00 26.91 1.45
CA ALA A 232 15.97 26.67 2.44
C ALA A 232 14.56 26.90 1.88
N ALA A 233 14.35 27.97 1.10
CA ALA A 233 13.07 28.26 0.45
C ALA A 233 12.69 27.18 -0.58
N LEU A 234 13.66 26.70 -1.38
CA LEU A 234 13.43 25.62 -2.33
C LEU A 234 13.06 24.30 -1.63
N LYS A 235 13.72 23.97 -0.52
CA LYS A 235 13.39 22.79 0.30
C LYS A 235 12.00 22.91 0.92
N GLU A 236 11.63 24.10 1.39
CA GLU A 236 10.30 24.34 1.94
C GLU A 236 9.21 24.17 0.88
N ASP A 237 9.42 24.69 -0.33
CA ASP A 237 8.47 24.55 -1.44
C ASP A 237 8.35 23.10 -1.90
N ALA A 238 9.47 22.40 -2.07
CA ALA A 238 9.51 20.99 -2.40
C ALA A 238 8.79 20.11 -1.33
N GLY A 239 8.83 20.53 -0.06
CA GLY A 239 8.15 19.84 1.05
C GLY A 239 6.63 20.08 1.12
N ARG A 240 6.04 20.97 0.31
CA ARG A 240 4.59 21.30 0.40
C ARG A 240 3.70 20.10 0.11
N SER A 241 4.04 19.29 -0.88
CA SER A 241 3.30 18.06 -1.21
C SER A 241 3.25 17.09 -0.03
N SER A 242 4.34 16.95 0.72
CA SER A 242 4.41 16.08 1.89
C SER A 242 3.65 16.65 3.10
N LYS A 243 3.47 17.97 3.20
CA LYS A 243 2.77 18.60 4.33
C LYS A 243 1.30 18.20 4.40
N ASP A 244 0.61 18.08 3.27
CA ASP A 244 -0.80 17.71 3.25
C ASP A 244 -1.02 16.23 3.59
N SER A 245 -0.14 15.35 3.11
CA SER A 245 -0.13 13.93 3.50
C SER A 245 0.14 13.78 4.99
N ASN A 246 1.11 14.52 5.54
CA ASN A 246 1.39 14.51 6.98
C ASN A 246 0.18 14.99 7.81
N LYS A 247 -0.53 16.03 7.37
CA LYS A 247 -1.75 16.51 8.05
C LYS A 247 -2.86 15.46 8.04
N ALA A 248 -3.01 14.69 6.95
CA ALA A 248 -3.95 13.60 6.89
C ALA A 248 -3.59 12.50 7.89
N ALA A 249 -2.32 12.08 7.92
CA ALA A 249 -1.81 11.09 8.87
C ALA A 249 -2.01 11.54 10.34
N TYR A 250 -1.76 12.82 10.67
CA TYR A 250 -2.03 13.34 12.01
C TYR A 250 -3.51 13.33 12.38
N ARG A 251 -4.42 13.60 11.44
CA ARG A 251 -5.87 13.48 11.68
C ARG A 251 -6.27 12.05 11.96
N ALA A 252 -5.78 11.10 11.15
CA ALA A 252 -6.01 9.68 11.37
C ALA A 252 -5.48 9.22 12.73
N TYR A 253 -4.27 9.65 13.10
CA TYR A 253 -3.69 9.34 14.39
C TYR A 253 -4.51 9.93 15.55
N SER A 254 -5.00 11.17 15.43
CA SER A 254 -5.90 11.77 16.42
C SER A 254 -7.19 10.96 16.60
N GLN A 255 -7.79 10.47 15.52
CA GLN A 255 -8.95 9.58 15.58
C GLN A 255 -8.62 8.28 16.31
N ILE A 256 -7.47 7.65 16.01
CA ILE A 256 -7.02 6.44 16.69
C ILE A 256 -6.87 6.69 18.20
N VAL A 257 -6.21 7.80 18.60
CA VAL A 257 -6.02 8.13 20.01
C VAL A 257 -7.36 8.35 20.72
N THR A 258 -8.29 9.04 20.06
CA THR A 258 -9.65 9.23 20.62
C THR A 258 -10.36 7.90 20.85
N MET A 259 -10.31 7.00 19.86
CA MET A 259 -10.87 5.65 20.02
C MET A 259 -10.18 4.85 21.12
N VAL A 260 -8.86 4.96 21.27
CA VAL A 260 -8.12 4.29 22.34
C VAL A 260 -8.56 4.81 23.71
N ILE A 261 -8.76 6.11 23.86
CA ILE A 261 -9.27 6.72 25.12
C ILE A 261 -10.65 6.14 25.45
N GLU A 262 -11.55 6.01 24.46
CA GLU A 262 -12.87 5.41 24.70
C GLU A 262 -12.77 3.93 25.11
N ARG A 263 -11.83 3.16 24.53
CA ARG A 263 -11.57 1.77 24.97
C ARG A 263 -11.00 1.71 26.38
N ILE A 264 -10.11 2.65 26.76
CA ILE A 264 -9.63 2.76 28.14
C ILE A 264 -10.80 3.04 29.10
N ARG A 265 -11.70 3.96 28.76
CA ARG A 265 -12.90 4.24 29.55
C ARG A 265 -13.82 3.04 29.73
N GLN A 266 -13.94 2.21 28.68
CA GLN A 266 -14.83 1.08 28.71
C GLN A 266 -14.25 -0.14 29.42
N PHE A 267 -12.95 -0.45 29.23
CA PHE A 267 -12.37 -1.74 29.60
C PHE A 267 -11.32 -1.69 30.73
N TYR A 268 -10.83 -0.50 31.13
CA TYR A 268 -9.81 -0.41 32.17
C TYR A 268 -10.47 -0.32 33.56
N ASP A 269 -10.88 -1.44 34.09
CA ASP A 269 -11.51 -1.58 35.41
C ASP A 269 -10.52 -1.84 36.55
N MET A 270 -9.33 -2.39 36.25
CA MET A 270 -8.31 -2.68 37.25
C MET A 270 -7.41 -1.43 37.48
N PRO A 271 -6.99 -1.18 38.74
CA PRO A 271 -6.01 -0.14 39.04
C PRO A 271 -4.71 -0.34 38.28
N ARG A 272 -4.23 0.69 37.62
CA ARG A 272 -2.99 0.67 36.86
C ARG A 272 -2.09 1.81 37.31
N GLN A 273 -0.77 1.61 37.17
CA GLN A 273 0.23 2.63 37.42
C GLN A 273 0.78 3.13 36.09
N PHE A 274 0.88 4.44 35.92
CA PHE A 274 1.47 5.08 34.76
C PHE A 274 2.64 5.95 35.18
N ARG A 275 3.74 5.86 34.43
CA ARG A 275 4.85 6.79 34.52
C ARG A 275 4.67 7.89 33.46
N ILE A 276 4.57 9.11 33.91
CA ILE A 276 4.48 10.27 33.03
C ILE A 276 5.82 11.01 33.09
N LEU A 277 6.41 11.26 31.91
CA LEU A 277 7.59 12.12 31.79
C LEU A 277 7.12 13.54 31.53
N GLY A 278 7.45 14.45 32.44
CA GLY A 278 7.19 15.86 32.24
C GLY A 278 8.09 16.49 31.18
N PRO A 279 7.76 17.71 30.70
CA PRO A 279 8.59 18.43 29.71
C PRO A 279 10.04 18.65 30.17
N ASP A 280 10.26 18.72 31.49
CA ASP A 280 11.56 18.93 32.12
C ASP A 280 12.30 17.62 32.43
N GLY A 281 11.82 16.48 31.92
CA GLY A 281 12.40 15.16 32.20
C GLY A 281 12.09 14.63 33.61
N GLY A 282 11.28 15.33 34.40
CA GLY A 282 10.82 14.86 35.71
C GLY A 282 9.86 13.69 35.58
N GLU A 283 10.05 12.65 36.39
CA GLU A 283 9.17 11.48 36.43
C GLU A 283 8.05 11.70 37.46
N MET A 284 6.82 11.52 37.01
CA MET A 284 5.65 11.50 37.87
C MET A 284 4.95 10.13 37.71
N TYR A 285 4.66 9.51 38.83
CA TYR A 285 3.92 8.23 38.86
C TYR A 285 2.46 8.53 39.25
N VAL A 286 1.53 8.08 38.41
CA VAL A 286 0.11 8.05 38.73
C VAL A 286 -0.24 6.66 39.21
N GLU A 287 -0.54 6.53 40.49
CA GLU A 287 -0.89 5.27 41.13
C GLU A 287 -2.41 5.10 41.22
N GLY A 288 -2.87 3.86 41.07
CA GLY A 288 -4.28 3.51 41.28
C GLY A 288 -5.24 4.09 40.23
N TYR A 289 -4.75 4.36 39.03
CA TYR A 289 -5.60 4.83 37.93
C TYR A 289 -6.62 3.76 37.52
N THR A 290 -7.91 4.13 37.57
CA THR A 290 -9.02 3.33 37.09
C THR A 290 -9.86 4.15 36.11
N ASN A 291 -10.69 3.49 35.31
CA ASN A 291 -11.61 4.17 34.38
C ASN A 291 -12.74 4.95 35.08
N ALA A 292 -12.91 4.79 36.40
CA ALA A 292 -14.00 5.42 37.15
C ALA A 292 -14.01 6.96 37.03
N GLY A 293 -12.83 7.58 37.00
CA GLY A 293 -12.68 9.04 36.78
C GLY A 293 -12.91 9.50 35.35
N LEU A 294 -12.87 8.60 34.38
CA LEU A 294 -13.03 8.91 32.96
C LEU A 294 -14.44 8.60 32.43
N ARG A 295 -15.27 7.88 33.22
CA ARG A 295 -16.65 7.63 32.83
C ARG A 295 -17.38 8.97 32.78
N PRO A 296 -18.04 9.33 31.66
CA PRO A 296 -18.77 10.56 31.58
C PRO A 296 -19.89 10.55 32.63
N GLN A 297 -19.79 11.45 33.60
CA GLN A 297 -20.93 11.79 34.42
C GLN A 297 -21.85 12.66 33.55
N HIS A 298 -22.66 12.04 32.69
CA HIS A 298 -23.77 12.63 31.94
C HIS A 298 -23.58 13.96 31.20
N GLN A 299 -22.37 14.48 31.07
CA GLN A 299 -22.10 15.68 30.26
C GLN A 299 -20.95 15.41 29.30
N GLY A 300 -21.18 15.72 28.03
CA GLY A 300 -20.25 15.45 26.96
C GLY A 300 -18.84 15.96 27.31
N PHE A 301 -17.89 15.04 27.32
CA PHE A 301 -16.50 15.35 27.33
C PHE A 301 -16.14 15.90 25.95
N ASP A 302 -16.16 17.21 25.84
CA ASP A 302 -15.75 17.95 24.64
C ASP A 302 -14.25 18.20 24.67
N GLY A 303 -13.51 17.19 25.07
CA GLY A 303 -12.06 17.19 25.07
C GLY A 303 -11.54 16.79 23.70
N GLY A 304 -11.45 17.74 22.79
CA GLY A 304 -10.68 17.57 21.58
C GLY A 304 -9.26 17.14 21.93
N VAL A 305 -8.77 16.08 21.30
CA VAL A 305 -7.36 15.68 21.42
C VAL A 305 -6.54 16.73 20.66
N ASP A 306 -5.98 17.69 21.39
CA ASP A 306 -5.02 18.63 20.83
C ASP A 306 -3.67 17.91 20.67
N MET A 307 -3.38 17.51 19.45
CA MET A 307 -2.12 16.86 19.10
C MET A 307 -0.93 17.83 19.09
N GLY A 308 -1.12 19.07 19.49
CA GLY A 308 -0.06 20.06 19.63
C GLY A 308 0.84 20.09 18.39
N TYR A 309 0.29 20.53 17.26
CA TYR A 309 1.01 20.57 16.00
C TYR A 309 2.18 21.56 16.09
N ARG A 310 3.29 21.12 16.64
CA ARG A 310 4.58 21.81 16.50
C ARG A 310 5.28 21.13 15.32
N LEU A 311 5.33 21.83 14.19
CA LEU A 311 6.32 21.53 13.17
C LEU A 311 7.68 21.49 13.86
N PRO A 312 8.49 20.43 13.70
CA PRO A 312 9.87 20.50 14.12
C PRO A 312 10.47 21.74 13.46
N ALA A 313 11.00 22.64 14.29
CA ALA A 313 11.81 23.75 13.80
C ALA A 313 13.06 23.10 13.19
N PHE A 314 13.21 23.23 11.87
CA PHE A 314 14.43 22.87 11.17
C PHE A 314 15.42 24.01 11.30
#